data_63998f85b6299a9ee196ab386aee8e01
#
_entry.id   63998f85b6299a9ee196ab386aee8e01
#
_cell.length_a   1.000
_cell.length_b   1.000
_cell.length_c   1.000
_cell.angle_alpha   90.00
_cell.angle_beta   90.00
_cell.angle_gamma   90.00
#
_symmetry.space_group_name_H-M   'P 1'
#
loop_
_entity.id
_entity.type
_entity.pdbx_description
1 polymer ?
#
loop_
_entity_poly.entity_id
_entity_poly.type
_entity_poly.pdbx_seq_one_letter_code
_entity_poly.pdbx_strand_id
1 'polypeptide(L)'
;MRGDRYGRCVRWDELFADIESQLEQELDAERLDLAAEEERLRLGRLTVRDRLEAMAHGDESVKLMLADGETVELRIDSTGRDWVAGETRIGGGVRALVVPTAAVIAVLPTGDQLERGLRAPAAPPGPDLAARLGLAFVLRDLCRRRIVVDLRTPAGAHHGTIDRVGRDHLDLAEHEAGEPRRQRVVRRVRVVPFTAILSVHA
;
A
#
# COMPACT_ATOMS: atom_id res chain seq x y z
N MET A 1 -79.96 32.87 18.78
CA MET A 1 -79.09 31.72 18.59
C MET A 1 -78.15 32.03 17.42
N ARG A 2 -76.94 32.53 17.73
CA ARG A 2 -75.92 32.88 16.75
C ARG A 2 -74.94 31.72 16.68
N GLY A 3 -74.89 31.05 15.54
CA GLY A 3 -73.89 30.00 15.27
C GLY A 3 -72.60 30.67 14.86
N ASP A 4 -71.61 30.46 15.66
CA ASP A 4 -70.24 30.89 15.48
C ASP A 4 -69.54 29.96 14.50
N ARG A 5 -69.36 30.37 13.24
CA ARG A 5 -68.56 29.67 12.26
C ARG A 5 -67.15 30.27 12.33
N TYR A 6 -66.33 29.75 13.22
CA TYR A 6 -64.88 29.96 13.13
C TYR A 6 -64.34 29.24 11.91
N GLY A 7 -64.23 29.94 10.79
CA GLY A 7 -63.44 29.53 9.65
C GLY A 7 -61.98 29.54 10.07
N ARG A 8 -61.39 28.38 10.22
CA ARG A 8 -59.93 28.24 10.42
C ARG A 8 -59.28 28.79 9.17
N CYS A 9 -58.77 30.01 9.24
CA CYS A 9 -57.98 30.64 8.17
C CYS A 9 -56.69 29.82 8.08
N VAL A 10 -56.55 29.06 7.00
CA VAL A 10 -55.28 28.37 6.68
C VAL A 10 -54.25 29.46 6.42
N ARG A 11 -53.26 29.56 7.28
CA ARG A 11 -52.14 30.50 7.05
C ARG A 11 -51.24 29.88 5.98
N TRP A 12 -51.42 30.31 4.79
CA TRP A 12 -50.68 29.83 3.64
C TRP A 12 -49.16 29.95 3.82
N ASP A 13 -48.71 31.01 4.54
CA ASP A 13 -47.30 31.20 4.87
C ASP A 13 -46.70 30.07 5.74
N GLU A 14 -47.47 29.57 6.70
CA GLU A 14 -47.06 28.41 7.52
C GLU A 14 -47.01 27.13 6.69
N LEU A 15 -47.96 26.93 5.79
CA LEU A 15 -47.99 25.76 4.90
C LEU A 15 -46.79 25.75 3.94
N PHE A 16 -46.49 26.92 3.32
CA PHE A 16 -45.34 27.04 2.44
C PHE A 16 -44.03 26.87 3.16
N ALA A 17 -43.84 27.39 4.37
CA ALA A 17 -42.64 27.17 5.19
C ALA A 17 -42.46 25.68 5.56
N ASP A 18 -43.53 24.98 5.85
CA ASP A 18 -43.47 23.52 6.12
C ASP A 18 -43.05 22.73 4.87
N ILE A 19 -43.59 23.07 3.72
CA ILE A 19 -43.26 22.41 2.44
C ILE A 19 -41.79 22.71 2.06
N GLU A 20 -41.35 23.96 2.20
CA GLU A 20 -39.96 24.36 1.95
C GLU A 20 -38.98 23.59 2.86
N SER A 21 -39.32 23.51 4.17
CA SER A 21 -38.50 22.74 5.14
C SER A 21 -38.45 21.24 4.83
N GLN A 22 -39.57 20.65 4.41
CA GLN A 22 -39.59 19.23 3.99
C GLN A 22 -38.76 19.00 2.73
N LEU A 23 -38.88 19.88 1.74
CA LEU A 23 -38.09 19.79 0.50
C LEU A 23 -36.59 19.96 0.75
N GLU A 24 -36.20 20.90 1.63
CA GLU A 24 -34.81 21.06 2.05
C GLU A 24 -34.28 19.78 2.73
N GLN A 25 -35.06 19.18 3.64
CA GLN A 25 -34.68 17.94 4.32
C GLN A 25 -34.53 16.75 3.33
N GLU A 26 -35.45 16.63 2.35
CA GLU A 26 -35.36 15.60 1.31
C GLU A 26 -34.10 15.78 0.45
N LEU A 27 -33.83 17.02 0.01
CA LEU A 27 -32.65 17.35 -0.79
C LEU A 27 -31.35 17.10 -0.02
N ASP A 28 -31.32 17.40 1.27
CA ASP A 28 -30.14 17.12 2.11
C ASP A 28 -29.96 15.63 2.35
N ALA A 29 -31.04 14.85 2.52
CA ALA A 29 -30.97 13.39 2.61
C ALA A 29 -30.43 12.78 1.31
N GLU A 30 -30.95 13.20 0.14
CA GLU A 30 -30.43 12.75 -1.15
C GLU A 30 -28.96 13.08 -1.37
N ARG A 31 -28.50 14.29 -0.96
CA ARG A 31 -27.07 14.65 -1.02
C ARG A 31 -26.20 13.76 -0.15
N LEU A 32 -26.66 13.44 1.07
CA LEU A 32 -25.94 12.56 1.98
C LEU A 32 -25.85 11.14 1.40
N ASP A 33 -26.93 10.63 0.81
CA ASP A 33 -26.94 9.30 0.19
C ASP A 33 -26.01 9.25 -1.03
N LEU A 34 -26.02 10.26 -1.88
CA LEU A 34 -25.09 10.38 -3.01
C LEU A 34 -23.64 10.42 -2.55
N ALA A 35 -23.33 11.24 -1.56
CA ALA A 35 -21.98 11.33 -1.01
C ALA A 35 -21.50 10.00 -0.39
N ALA A 36 -22.40 9.28 0.28
CA ALA A 36 -22.10 7.97 0.83
C ALA A 36 -21.82 6.93 -0.26
N GLU A 37 -22.57 6.98 -1.36
CA GLU A 37 -22.37 6.08 -2.50
C GLU A 37 -21.07 6.41 -3.24
N GLU A 38 -20.78 7.68 -3.48
CA GLU A 38 -19.51 8.13 -4.08
C GLU A 38 -18.32 7.66 -3.23
N GLU A 39 -18.41 7.77 -1.91
CA GLU A 39 -17.36 7.32 -0.99
C GLU A 39 -17.19 5.80 -1.02
N ARG A 40 -18.29 5.02 -1.09
CA ARG A 40 -18.22 3.55 -1.27
C ARG A 40 -17.52 3.18 -2.56
N LEU A 41 -17.87 3.85 -3.66
CA LEU A 41 -17.24 3.62 -4.97
C LEU A 41 -15.75 4.01 -4.94
N ARG A 42 -15.39 5.09 -4.27
CA ARG A 42 -14.01 5.52 -4.08
C ARG A 42 -13.21 4.47 -3.31
N LEU A 43 -13.70 4.04 -2.16
CA LEU A 43 -13.06 3.02 -1.32
C LEU A 43 -12.92 1.69 -2.05
N GLY A 44 -13.93 1.29 -2.84
CA GLY A 44 -13.91 0.06 -3.63
C GLY A 44 -12.85 0.05 -4.75
N ARG A 45 -12.27 1.19 -5.09
CA ARG A 45 -11.20 1.32 -6.09
C ARG A 45 -9.80 1.34 -5.49
N LEU A 46 -9.67 1.54 -4.16
CA LEU A 46 -8.37 1.57 -3.50
C LEU A 46 -7.68 0.21 -3.56
N THR A 47 -6.46 0.20 -4.05
CA THR A 47 -5.58 -0.97 -3.98
C THR A 47 -4.78 -0.99 -2.67
N VAL A 48 -4.19 -2.14 -2.33
CA VAL A 48 -3.25 -2.22 -1.20
C VAL A 48 -2.06 -1.27 -1.41
N ARG A 49 -1.59 -1.13 -2.64
CA ARG A 49 -0.53 -0.18 -3.00
C ARG A 49 -0.94 1.25 -2.65
N ASP A 50 -2.14 1.70 -3.09
CA ASP A 50 -2.63 3.06 -2.82
C ASP A 50 -2.70 3.33 -1.31
N ARG A 51 -3.14 2.34 -0.55
CA ARG A 51 -3.20 2.42 0.91
C ARG A 51 -1.82 2.51 1.56
N LEU A 52 -0.85 1.70 1.11
CA LEU A 52 0.53 1.75 1.61
C LEU A 52 1.19 3.09 1.30
N GLU A 53 0.97 3.62 0.09
CA GLU A 53 1.46 4.94 -0.31
C GLU A 53 0.88 6.06 0.56
N ALA A 54 -0.42 6.01 0.87
CA ALA A 54 -1.05 6.98 1.76
C ALA A 54 -0.64 6.83 3.23
N MET A 55 -0.25 5.64 3.68
CA MET A 55 0.29 5.37 5.02
C MET A 55 1.75 5.83 5.15
N ALA A 56 2.52 5.84 4.04
CA ALA A 56 3.90 6.30 4.00
C ALA A 56 3.95 7.80 4.28
N HIS A 57 4.25 8.18 5.51
CA HIS A 57 4.31 9.57 5.91
C HIS A 57 5.42 9.81 6.93
N GLY A 58 6.36 10.69 6.57
CA GLY A 58 7.50 11.04 7.45
C GLY A 58 8.32 9.82 7.83
N ASP A 59 8.70 9.74 9.11
CA ASP A 59 9.54 8.67 9.65
C ASP A 59 8.74 7.47 10.21
N GLU A 60 7.44 7.41 9.99
CA GLU A 60 6.62 6.33 10.49
C GLU A 60 6.84 5.03 9.70
N SER A 61 6.98 3.92 10.43
CA SER A 61 7.05 2.58 9.84
C SER A 61 5.67 1.94 9.77
N VAL A 62 5.41 1.26 8.65
CA VAL A 62 4.21 0.43 8.46
C VAL A 62 4.57 -1.03 8.75
N LYS A 63 3.71 -1.74 9.48
CA LYS A 63 3.89 -3.17 9.75
C LYS A 63 3.22 -4.00 8.66
N LEU A 64 4.02 -4.86 8.01
CA LEU A 64 3.59 -5.76 6.95
C LEU A 64 3.74 -7.20 7.44
N MET A 65 2.67 -7.99 7.37
CA MET A 65 2.74 -9.44 7.59
C MET A 65 2.97 -10.13 6.25
N LEU A 66 4.03 -10.93 6.16
CA LEU A 66 4.41 -11.66 4.96
C LEU A 66 3.78 -13.06 4.90
N ALA A 67 3.85 -13.69 3.74
CA ALA A 67 3.22 -14.99 3.49
C ALA A 67 3.78 -16.15 4.32
N ASP A 68 4.92 -16.00 4.99
CA ASP A 68 5.47 -16.95 5.96
C ASP A 68 5.02 -16.66 7.42
N GLY A 69 4.15 -15.66 7.62
CA GLY A 69 3.63 -15.25 8.91
C GLY A 69 4.54 -14.28 9.68
N GLU A 70 5.73 -13.97 9.17
CA GLU A 70 6.56 -12.96 9.80
C GLU A 70 6.05 -11.55 9.55
N THR A 71 6.32 -10.66 10.52
CA THR A 71 5.99 -9.25 10.45
C THR A 71 7.26 -8.44 10.29
N VAL A 72 7.29 -7.59 9.28
CA VAL A 72 8.38 -6.64 9.05
C VAL A 72 7.87 -5.21 9.27
N GLU A 73 8.71 -4.38 9.87
CA GLU A 73 8.45 -2.94 10.00
C GLU A 73 9.23 -2.22 8.89
N LEU A 74 8.51 -1.50 8.04
CA LEU A 74 9.07 -0.83 6.88
C LEU A 74 8.73 0.66 6.92
N ARG A 75 9.73 1.52 6.97
CA ARG A 75 9.60 2.93 6.65
C ARG A 75 9.62 3.06 5.13
N ILE A 76 8.45 3.24 4.54
CA ILE A 76 8.29 3.22 3.09
C ILE A 76 8.84 4.52 2.50
N ASP A 77 9.81 4.40 1.59
CA ASP A 77 10.40 5.51 0.84
C ASP A 77 9.93 5.52 -0.62
N SER A 78 9.55 4.36 -1.15
CA SER A 78 9.20 4.20 -2.56
C SER A 78 8.18 3.08 -2.76
N THR A 79 7.26 3.30 -3.68
CA THR A 79 6.26 2.31 -4.09
C THR A 79 6.34 2.12 -5.61
N GLY A 80 6.39 0.87 -6.04
CA GLY A 80 6.36 0.53 -7.45
C GLY A 80 5.03 -0.08 -7.87
N ARG A 81 4.99 -0.65 -9.08
CA ARG A 81 3.78 -1.29 -9.59
C ARG A 81 3.34 -2.50 -8.74
N ASP A 82 4.30 -3.29 -8.28
CA ASP A 82 4.11 -4.59 -7.63
C ASP A 82 5.10 -4.82 -6.47
N TRP A 83 5.66 -3.74 -5.91
CA TRP A 83 6.59 -3.76 -4.79
C TRP A 83 6.51 -2.46 -3.98
N VAL A 84 6.96 -2.56 -2.73
CA VAL A 84 7.27 -1.41 -1.85
C VAL A 84 8.70 -1.54 -1.36
N ALA A 85 9.37 -0.42 -1.15
CA ALA A 85 10.72 -0.39 -0.61
C ALA A 85 10.89 0.76 0.39
N GLY A 86 11.90 0.59 1.23
CA GLY A 86 12.24 1.57 2.25
C GLY A 86 13.29 1.01 3.21
N GLU A 87 13.29 1.54 4.41
CA GLU A 87 14.21 1.14 5.45
C GLU A 87 13.52 0.30 6.53
N THR A 88 14.24 -0.71 7.00
CA THR A 88 13.86 -1.53 8.14
C THR A 88 14.99 -1.59 9.16
N ARG A 89 14.66 -1.82 10.42
CA ARG A 89 15.63 -1.96 11.49
C ARG A 89 15.84 -3.43 11.84
N ILE A 90 17.07 -3.91 11.70
CA ILE A 90 17.45 -5.30 12.02
C ILE A 90 18.73 -5.28 12.82
N GLY A 91 18.73 -5.93 14.01
CA GLY A 91 19.96 -6.07 14.83
C GLY A 91 20.59 -4.75 15.26
N GLY A 92 19.80 -3.68 15.40
CA GLY A 92 20.28 -2.34 15.75
C GLY A 92 20.81 -1.51 14.57
N GLY A 93 20.86 -2.06 13.36
CA GLY A 93 21.22 -1.35 12.13
C GLY A 93 20.00 -1.04 11.25
N VAL A 94 20.18 -0.08 10.34
CA VAL A 94 19.20 0.24 9.29
C VAL A 94 19.63 -0.46 8.00
N ARG A 95 18.71 -1.14 7.34
CA ARG A 95 18.92 -1.82 6.05
C ARG A 95 17.81 -1.46 5.07
N ALA A 96 18.16 -1.39 3.81
CA ALA A 96 17.19 -1.28 2.74
C ALA A 96 16.41 -2.60 2.61
N LEU A 97 15.11 -2.50 2.43
CA LEU A 97 14.20 -3.64 2.28
C LEU A 97 13.28 -3.41 1.09
N VAL A 98 13.18 -4.40 0.23
CA VAL A 98 12.21 -4.47 -0.87
C VAL A 98 11.24 -5.62 -0.59
N VAL A 99 9.95 -5.33 -0.65
CA VAL A 99 8.87 -6.31 -0.42
C VAL A 99 7.96 -6.33 -1.64
N PRO A 100 7.83 -7.46 -2.35
CA PRO A 100 6.79 -7.62 -3.36
C PRO A 100 5.41 -7.49 -2.72
N THR A 101 4.49 -6.74 -3.32
CA THR A 101 3.13 -6.59 -2.78
C THR A 101 2.38 -7.92 -2.72
N ALA A 102 2.69 -8.84 -3.64
CA ALA A 102 2.14 -10.20 -3.64
C ALA A 102 2.58 -11.05 -2.43
N ALA A 103 3.67 -10.69 -1.76
CA ALA A 103 4.15 -11.37 -0.54
C ALA A 103 3.46 -10.86 0.73
N VAL A 104 2.74 -9.73 0.67
CA VAL A 104 2.05 -9.13 1.81
C VAL A 104 0.67 -9.78 1.95
N ILE A 105 0.45 -10.49 3.07
CA ILE A 105 -0.85 -11.09 3.39
C ILE A 105 -1.73 -10.18 4.25
N ALA A 106 -1.11 -9.26 5.00
CA ALA A 106 -1.83 -8.25 5.77
C ALA A 106 -0.96 -7.01 6.00
N VAL A 107 -1.61 -5.86 6.08
CA VAL A 107 -1.04 -4.62 6.58
C VAL A 107 -1.62 -4.40 7.98
N LEU A 108 -0.77 -4.10 8.96
CA LEU A 108 -1.14 -3.90 10.37
C LEU A 108 -0.95 -2.41 10.74
N PRO A 109 -1.87 -1.53 10.32
CA PRO A 109 -1.74 -0.09 10.56
C PRO A 109 -2.03 0.28 12.01
N THR A 110 -1.46 1.40 12.46
CA THR A 110 -1.95 2.14 13.63
C THR A 110 -3.28 2.84 13.32
N GLY A 111 -3.96 3.42 14.34
CA GLY A 111 -5.21 4.16 14.11
C GLY A 111 -5.07 5.27 13.06
N ASP A 112 -4.06 6.11 13.21
CA ASP A 112 -3.81 7.23 12.27
C ASP A 112 -3.42 6.75 10.87
N GLN A 113 -2.65 5.67 10.77
CA GLN A 113 -2.30 5.04 9.49
C GLN A 113 -3.53 4.46 8.81
N LEU A 114 -4.47 3.88 9.59
CA LEU A 114 -5.71 3.34 9.05
C LEU A 114 -6.53 4.45 8.35
N GLU A 115 -6.69 5.59 9.02
CA GLU A 115 -7.40 6.74 8.46
C GLU A 115 -6.69 7.30 7.22
N ARG A 116 -5.36 7.50 7.29
CA ARG A 116 -4.57 7.95 6.13
C ARG A 116 -4.66 6.99 4.96
N GLY A 117 -4.60 5.69 5.25
CA GLY A 117 -4.70 4.64 4.22
C GLY A 117 -6.03 4.61 3.47
N LEU A 118 -7.08 5.25 3.99
CA LEU A 118 -8.36 5.41 3.31
C LEU A 118 -8.42 6.69 2.45
N ARG A 119 -7.44 7.59 2.57
CA ARG A 119 -7.38 8.81 1.76
C ARG A 119 -6.84 8.47 0.36
N ALA A 120 -7.35 9.16 -0.64
CA ALA A 120 -6.74 9.07 -1.96
C ALA A 120 -5.31 9.62 -1.89
N PRO A 121 -4.32 8.94 -2.46
CA PRO A 121 -2.97 9.46 -2.52
C PRO A 121 -2.97 10.83 -3.22
N ALA A 122 -2.19 11.76 -2.70
CA ALA A 122 -1.99 13.03 -3.38
C ALA A 122 -1.42 12.73 -4.77
N ALA A 123 -2.01 13.32 -5.81
CA ALA A 123 -1.51 13.15 -7.17
C ALA A 123 -0.05 13.64 -7.21
N PRO A 124 0.92 12.81 -7.58
CA PRO A 124 2.30 13.26 -7.64
C PRO A 124 2.45 14.38 -8.68
N PRO A 125 3.33 15.35 -8.47
CA PRO A 125 3.61 16.38 -9.46
C PRO A 125 4.32 15.72 -10.68
N GLY A 126 3.57 15.39 -11.71
CA GLY A 126 4.06 14.78 -12.95
C GLY A 126 3.78 13.28 -13.06
N PRO A 127 4.26 12.62 -14.13
CA PRO A 127 4.09 11.17 -14.32
C PRO A 127 4.90 10.41 -13.28
N ASP A 128 4.21 9.67 -12.40
CA ASP A 128 4.85 8.77 -11.45
C ASP A 128 5.52 7.60 -12.19
N LEU A 129 6.79 7.75 -12.50
CA LEU A 129 7.60 6.74 -13.17
C LEU A 129 7.80 5.51 -12.26
N ALA A 130 7.93 5.72 -10.95
CA ALA A 130 8.10 4.63 -9.97
C ALA A 130 6.89 3.69 -9.98
N ALA A 131 5.67 4.24 -10.06
CA ALA A 131 4.44 3.45 -10.17
C ALA A 131 4.37 2.51 -11.38
N ARG A 132 5.17 2.77 -12.41
CA ARG A 132 5.25 1.92 -13.62
C ARG A 132 6.33 0.86 -13.53
N LEU A 133 7.29 1.02 -12.62
CA LEU A 133 8.42 0.11 -12.49
C LEU A 133 8.01 -1.13 -11.69
N GLY A 134 8.16 -2.31 -12.29
CA GLY A 134 7.93 -3.58 -11.62
C GLY A 134 9.15 -4.05 -10.83
N LEU A 135 8.95 -5.06 -9.96
CA LEU A 135 9.99 -5.67 -9.12
C LEU A 135 11.26 -6.04 -9.90
N ALA A 136 11.11 -6.58 -11.10
CA ALA A 136 12.23 -6.94 -11.97
C ALA A 136 13.19 -5.77 -12.24
N PHE A 137 12.69 -4.53 -12.25
CA PHE A 137 13.54 -3.34 -12.44
C PHE A 137 14.46 -3.13 -11.23
N VAL A 138 13.92 -3.21 -10.02
CA VAL A 138 14.69 -3.07 -8.79
C VAL A 138 15.73 -4.19 -8.67
N LEU A 139 15.32 -5.43 -8.94
CA LEU A 139 16.23 -6.58 -8.89
C LEU A 139 17.36 -6.46 -9.92
N ARG A 140 17.09 -5.92 -11.12
CA ARG A 140 18.14 -5.64 -12.12
C ARG A 140 19.11 -4.56 -11.68
N ASP A 141 18.65 -3.55 -10.94
CA ASP A 141 19.53 -2.53 -10.39
C ASP A 141 20.45 -3.11 -9.31
N LEU A 142 19.92 -3.91 -8.38
CA LEU A 142 20.71 -4.65 -7.39
C LEU A 142 21.74 -5.59 -8.08
N CYS A 143 21.33 -6.32 -9.11
CA CYS A 143 22.20 -7.18 -9.92
C CYS A 143 23.32 -6.38 -10.58
N ARG A 144 23.00 -5.26 -11.25
CA ARG A 144 23.96 -4.40 -11.93
C ARG A 144 25.01 -3.82 -10.98
N ARG A 145 24.58 -3.42 -9.81
CA ARG A 145 25.46 -2.86 -8.75
C ARG A 145 26.21 -3.94 -7.97
N ARG A 146 25.94 -5.21 -8.21
CA ARG A 146 26.54 -6.35 -7.50
C ARG A 146 26.35 -6.25 -6.00
N ILE A 147 25.19 -5.77 -5.57
CA ILE A 147 24.87 -5.65 -4.14
C ILE A 147 24.63 -7.05 -3.59
N VAL A 148 25.23 -7.30 -2.42
CA VAL A 148 24.97 -8.52 -1.65
C VAL A 148 23.60 -8.39 -1.01
N VAL A 149 22.79 -9.42 -1.10
CA VAL A 149 21.41 -9.42 -0.60
C VAL A 149 21.15 -10.61 0.31
N ASP A 150 20.24 -10.41 1.26
CA ASP A 150 19.57 -11.49 1.97
C ASP A 150 18.16 -11.63 1.38
N LEU A 151 17.96 -12.67 0.59
CA LEU A 151 16.72 -12.98 -0.08
C LEU A 151 15.91 -13.95 0.76
N ARG A 152 14.70 -13.57 1.15
CA ARG A 152 13.78 -14.40 1.91
C ARG A 152 12.76 -15.07 1.01
N THR A 153 12.56 -16.35 1.24
CA THR A 153 11.54 -17.18 0.59
C THR A 153 10.79 -17.99 1.67
N PRO A 154 9.65 -18.65 1.36
CA PRO A 154 9.02 -19.58 2.31
C PRO A 154 9.92 -20.73 2.76
N ALA A 155 10.97 -21.06 2.00
CA ALA A 155 11.95 -22.07 2.34
C ALA A 155 13.10 -21.57 3.23
N GLY A 156 13.11 -20.27 3.59
CA GLY A 156 14.12 -19.64 4.44
C GLY A 156 14.85 -18.49 3.76
N ALA A 157 15.87 -17.98 4.45
CA ALA A 157 16.71 -16.88 3.98
C ALA A 157 17.94 -17.40 3.22
N HIS A 158 18.30 -16.70 2.16
CA HIS A 158 19.41 -17.02 1.26
C HIS A 158 20.30 -15.81 1.08
N HIS A 159 21.58 -15.93 1.48
CA HIS A 159 22.58 -14.87 1.36
C HIS A 159 23.36 -15.01 0.05
N GLY A 160 23.54 -13.93 -0.67
CA GLY A 160 24.30 -13.99 -1.92
C GLY A 160 24.23 -12.72 -2.76
N THR A 161 24.62 -12.87 -4.04
CA THR A 161 24.59 -11.79 -5.03
C THR A 161 23.70 -12.22 -6.21
N ILE A 162 22.86 -11.33 -6.68
CA ILE A 162 22.03 -11.60 -7.87
C ILE A 162 22.93 -11.56 -9.09
N ASP A 163 23.04 -12.70 -9.79
CA ASP A 163 23.85 -12.82 -11.01
C ASP A 163 23.10 -12.45 -12.27
N ARG A 164 21.82 -12.82 -12.34
CA ARG A 164 20.94 -12.57 -13.48
C ARG A 164 19.52 -12.33 -13.02
N VAL A 165 18.79 -11.55 -13.81
CA VAL A 165 17.36 -11.31 -13.61
C VAL A 165 16.63 -11.57 -14.91
N GLY A 166 15.84 -12.63 -14.92
CA GLY A 166 14.99 -13.02 -16.04
C GLY A 166 13.69 -12.19 -16.11
N ARG A 167 12.70 -12.77 -16.76
CA ARG A 167 11.38 -12.16 -16.89
C ARG A 167 10.55 -12.31 -15.60
N ASP A 168 10.66 -13.47 -14.95
CA ASP A 168 9.84 -13.94 -13.84
C ASP A 168 10.65 -14.63 -12.71
N HIS A 169 11.99 -14.64 -12.83
CA HIS A 169 12.92 -15.27 -11.89
C HIS A 169 14.24 -14.52 -11.80
N LEU A 170 15.03 -14.86 -10.83
CA LEU A 170 16.43 -14.43 -10.70
C LEU A 170 17.34 -15.63 -10.42
N ASP A 171 18.63 -15.48 -10.77
CA ASP A 171 19.70 -16.39 -10.36
C ASP A 171 20.46 -15.75 -9.21
N LEU A 172 20.40 -16.38 -8.03
CA LEU A 172 21.14 -15.98 -6.83
C LEU A 172 22.38 -16.84 -6.68
N ALA A 173 23.56 -16.24 -6.73
CA ALA A 173 24.81 -16.90 -6.38
C ALA A 173 25.00 -16.86 -4.86
N GLU A 174 24.77 -17.99 -4.19
CA GLU A 174 24.91 -18.11 -2.74
C GLU A 174 26.40 -18.19 -2.35
N HIS A 175 26.82 -17.36 -1.39
CA HIS A 175 28.16 -17.33 -0.81
C HIS A 175 28.09 -16.94 0.67
N GLU A 176 29.19 -17.10 1.41
CA GLU A 176 29.23 -16.71 2.82
C GLU A 176 29.23 -15.21 3.01
N ALA A 177 28.66 -14.77 4.14
CA ALA A 177 28.67 -13.37 4.52
C ALA A 177 30.11 -12.86 4.70
N GLY A 178 30.39 -11.67 4.19
CA GLY A 178 31.73 -11.06 4.29
C GLY A 178 32.68 -11.47 3.15
N GLU A 179 32.35 -12.44 2.32
CA GLU A 179 33.16 -12.79 1.16
C GLU A 179 32.65 -12.12 -0.12
N PRO A 180 33.52 -11.39 -0.86
CA PRO A 180 33.12 -10.83 -2.13
C PRO A 180 32.84 -11.96 -3.13
N ARG A 181 31.79 -11.79 -3.94
CA ARG A 181 31.43 -12.78 -4.98
C ARG A 181 32.61 -13.04 -5.92
N ARG A 182 33.22 -14.21 -5.78
CA ARG A 182 34.22 -14.76 -6.70
C ARG A 182 33.76 -16.16 -7.11
N GLN A 183 34.07 -16.59 -8.32
CA GLN A 183 33.60 -17.88 -8.86
C GLN A 183 33.99 -19.08 -7.97
N ARG A 184 35.09 -18.98 -7.21
CA ARG A 184 35.58 -20.02 -6.27
C ARG A 184 34.81 -20.06 -4.94
N VAL A 185 34.03 -19.01 -4.63
CA VAL A 185 33.33 -18.83 -3.34
C VAL A 185 31.84 -19.14 -3.48
N VAL A 186 31.32 -19.19 -4.71
CA VAL A 186 29.91 -19.52 -4.96
C VAL A 186 29.68 -20.99 -4.63
N ARG A 187 28.86 -21.23 -3.57
CA ARG A 187 28.50 -22.58 -3.14
C ARG A 187 27.50 -23.24 -4.07
N ARG A 188 26.52 -22.47 -4.53
CA ARG A 188 25.52 -22.89 -5.53
C ARG A 188 24.87 -21.66 -6.17
N VAL A 189 24.24 -21.89 -7.29
CA VAL A 189 23.32 -20.92 -7.91
C VAL A 189 21.91 -21.41 -7.70
N ARG A 190 21.05 -20.54 -7.20
CA ARG A 190 19.63 -20.79 -6.96
C ARG A 190 18.80 -19.97 -7.94
N VAL A 191 17.97 -20.65 -8.72
CA VAL A 191 16.95 -20.00 -9.55
C VAL A 191 15.70 -19.80 -8.70
N VAL A 192 15.33 -18.52 -8.47
CA VAL A 192 14.21 -18.15 -7.60
C VAL A 192 13.13 -17.44 -8.42
N PRO A 193 11.93 -18.02 -8.55
CA PRO A 193 10.79 -17.33 -9.14
C PRO A 193 10.43 -16.08 -8.32
N PHE A 194 10.00 -14.99 -8.98
CA PHE A 194 9.59 -13.78 -8.25
C PHE A 194 8.43 -14.02 -7.30
N THR A 195 7.54 -14.96 -7.62
CA THR A 195 6.42 -15.35 -6.77
C THR A 195 6.83 -16.03 -5.47
N ALA A 196 8.08 -16.52 -5.37
CA ALA A 196 8.63 -17.10 -4.16
C ALA A 196 9.40 -16.08 -3.31
N ILE A 197 9.58 -14.86 -3.78
CA ILE A 197 10.29 -13.82 -3.03
C ILE A 197 9.33 -13.19 -2.02
N LEU A 198 9.69 -13.27 -0.73
CA LEU A 198 8.97 -12.61 0.35
C LEU A 198 9.55 -11.23 0.65
N SER A 199 10.89 -11.14 0.68
CA SER A 199 11.59 -9.87 0.87
C SER A 199 13.03 -9.96 0.38
N VAL A 200 13.62 -8.80 0.10
CA VAL A 200 15.04 -8.65 -0.28
C VAL A 200 15.65 -7.56 0.56
N HIS A 201 16.58 -7.89 1.45
CA HIS A 201 17.40 -6.94 2.20
C HIS A 201 18.71 -6.67 1.45
N ALA A 202 19.08 -5.39 1.38
CA ALA A 202 20.31 -4.93 0.73
C ALA A 202 21.16 -4.06 1.66
#